data_0f1d8027ef37372353618fa97a693a56
#
_entry.id   0f1d8027ef37372353618fa97a693a56
#
_cell.length_a   1.000
_cell.length_b   1.000
_cell.length_c   1.000
_cell.angle_alpha   90.00
_cell.angle_beta   90.00
_cell.angle_gamma   90.00
#
_symmetry.space_group_name_H-M   'P 1'
#
loop_
_entity.id
_entity.type
_entity.pdbx_description
1 polymer ?
#
loop_
_entity_poly.entity_id
_entity_poly.type
_entity_poly.pdbx_seq_one_letter_code
_entity_poly.pdbx_strand_id
1 'polypeptide(L)'
;MIQYTSNKQLSSSKMKELKNKIDSRTATREEYNLYEWNKKMSQRRREGVKDFWNQERERIISGERTTRNWSQEQIADILSGKTPKYNGKPIQGHHAYSVLQYPQLANRGEVIYPVTLNEHLNGWHGGNFKNSLPGEPIVDIHDFD
;
A
#
# COMPACT_ATOMS: atom_id res chain seq x y z
N MET A 1 -17.96 14.88 -18.04
CA MET A 1 -17.40 14.85 -17.63
C MET A 1 -16.31 14.72 -17.23
N ILE A 2 -15.87 14.73 -17.00
CA ILE A 2 -14.86 14.51 -16.79
C ILE A 2 -14.04 14.66 -15.89
N GLN A 3 -13.78 14.94 -15.16
CA GLN A 3 -13.29 15.15 -14.21
C GLN A 3 -12.70 14.18 -13.46
N TYR A 4 -12.50 13.09 -13.79
CA TYR A 4 -11.73 12.07 -13.27
C TYR A 4 -10.32 12.44 -13.25
N THR A 5 -9.96 13.30 -14.05
CA THR A 5 -8.59 13.81 -14.08
C THR A 5 -8.22 14.57 -12.85
N SER A 6 -9.19 14.96 -12.02
CA SER A 6 -8.90 15.66 -10.79
C SER A 6 -8.52 14.73 -9.64
N ASN A 7 -8.72 13.41 -9.80
CA ASN A 7 -8.35 12.46 -8.76
C ASN A 7 -6.85 12.27 -8.73
N LYS A 8 -6.24 12.59 -7.60
CA LYS A 8 -4.82 12.43 -7.39
C LYS A 8 -4.55 12.21 -5.92
N GLN A 9 -3.43 11.57 -5.62
CA GLN A 9 -3.05 11.34 -4.24
C GLN A 9 -2.58 12.64 -3.61
N LEU A 10 -3.12 12.96 -2.45
CA LEU A 10 -2.80 14.18 -1.72
C LEU A 10 -1.87 13.87 -0.54
N SER A 11 -1.05 14.85 -0.19
CA SER A 11 -0.21 14.77 1.00
C SER A 11 -1.07 14.85 2.26
N SER A 12 -0.49 14.43 3.38
CA SER A 12 -1.18 14.50 4.67
C SER A 12 -1.55 15.93 5.02
N SER A 13 -0.66 16.90 4.73
CA SER A 13 -0.95 18.32 5.03
C SER A 13 -2.07 18.85 4.16
N LYS A 14 -2.13 18.45 2.90
CA LYS A 14 -3.22 18.86 2.02
C LYS A 14 -4.56 18.24 2.46
N MET A 15 -4.54 16.99 2.89
CA MET A 15 -5.74 16.34 3.42
C MET A 15 -6.25 17.07 4.66
N LYS A 16 -5.36 17.49 5.54
CA LYS A 16 -5.74 18.26 6.73
C LYS A 16 -6.35 19.60 6.36
N GLU A 17 -5.75 20.27 5.38
CA GLU A 17 -6.28 21.54 4.89
C GLU A 17 -7.69 21.37 4.35
N LEU A 18 -7.92 20.35 3.54
CA LEU A 18 -9.25 20.10 2.98
C LEU A 18 -10.26 19.72 4.05
N LYS A 19 -9.82 18.94 5.05
CA LYS A 19 -10.71 18.59 6.15
C LYS A 19 -11.16 19.85 6.89
N ASN A 20 -10.26 20.77 7.14
CA ASN A 20 -10.61 22.03 7.79
C ASN A 20 -11.61 22.83 6.96
N LYS A 21 -11.43 22.87 5.64
CA LYS A 21 -12.38 23.56 4.76
C LYS A 21 -13.75 22.90 4.78
N ILE A 22 -13.78 21.57 4.79
CA ILE A 22 -15.05 20.84 4.85
C ILE A 22 -15.76 21.13 6.17
N ASP A 23 -15.02 21.07 7.29
CA ASP A 23 -15.60 21.30 8.61
C ASP A 23 -16.13 22.73 8.75
N SER A 24 -15.46 23.69 8.14
CA SER A 24 -15.90 25.10 8.16
C SER A 24 -16.90 25.43 7.06
N ARG A 25 -17.24 24.45 6.23
CA ARG A 25 -18.20 24.58 5.13
C ARG A 25 -17.79 25.58 4.06
N THR A 26 -16.48 25.65 3.82
CA THR A 26 -15.90 26.51 2.78
C THR A 26 -15.29 25.74 1.63
N ALA A 27 -15.33 24.40 1.68
CA ALA A 27 -14.78 23.58 0.61
C ALA A 27 -15.64 23.67 -0.65
N THR A 28 -14.99 23.63 -1.81
CA THR A 28 -15.69 23.50 -3.08
C THR A 28 -16.13 22.05 -3.24
N ARG A 29 -17.01 21.80 -4.20
CA ARG A 29 -17.46 20.46 -4.51
C ARG A 29 -16.27 19.59 -4.96
N GLU A 30 -15.39 20.14 -5.78
CA GLU A 30 -14.21 19.43 -6.24
C GLU A 30 -13.28 19.08 -5.09
N GLU A 31 -13.10 20.01 -4.16
CA GLU A 31 -12.27 19.76 -2.97
C GLU A 31 -12.88 18.66 -2.10
N TYR A 32 -14.18 18.70 -1.91
CA TYR A 32 -14.86 17.66 -1.13
C TYR A 32 -14.69 16.28 -1.79
N ASN A 33 -14.94 16.21 -3.09
CA ASN A 33 -14.84 14.94 -3.82
C ASN A 33 -13.42 14.39 -3.80
N LEU A 34 -12.43 15.26 -3.95
CA LEU A 34 -11.02 14.86 -3.91
C LEU A 34 -10.63 14.35 -2.53
N TYR A 35 -11.10 15.01 -1.49
CA TYR A 35 -10.86 14.57 -0.11
C TYR A 35 -11.46 13.18 0.13
N GLU A 36 -12.72 12.99 -0.24
CA GLU A 36 -13.41 11.72 -0.03
C GLU A 36 -12.74 10.60 -0.82
N TRP A 37 -12.33 10.86 -2.06
CA TRP A 37 -11.62 9.88 -2.85
C TRP A 37 -10.32 9.45 -2.18
N ASN A 38 -9.53 10.41 -1.70
CA ASN A 38 -8.27 10.12 -1.03
C ASN A 38 -8.48 9.33 0.26
N LYS A 39 -9.49 9.71 1.03
CA LYS A 39 -9.82 9.00 2.26
C LYS A 39 -10.17 7.54 1.98
N LYS A 40 -11.00 7.31 0.97
CA LYS A 40 -11.39 5.97 0.56
C LYS A 40 -10.20 5.17 0.07
N MET A 41 -9.34 5.76 -0.75
CA MET A 41 -8.17 5.06 -1.27
C MET A 41 -7.17 4.73 -0.17
N SER A 42 -6.97 5.62 0.80
CA SER A 42 -6.12 5.34 1.95
C SER A 42 -6.63 4.12 2.73
N GLN A 43 -7.94 4.05 2.94
CA GLN A 43 -8.54 2.91 3.61
C GLN A 43 -8.31 1.63 2.81
N ARG A 44 -8.52 1.67 1.50
CA ARG A 44 -8.34 0.50 0.64
C ARG A 44 -6.88 0.04 0.63
N ARG A 45 -5.93 0.98 0.64
CA ARG A 45 -4.50 0.63 0.74
C ARG A 45 -4.21 -0.12 2.03
N ARG A 46 -4.73 0.37 3.14
CA ARG A 46 -4.53 -0.29 4.44
C ARG A 46 -5.17 -1.68 4.46
N GLU A 47 -6.36 -1.81 3.87
CA GLU A 47 -7.03 -3.10 3.77
C GLU A 47 -6.20 -4.08 2.94
N GLY A 48 -5.60 -3.62 1.86
CA GLY A 48 -4.74 -4.45 1.02
C GLY A 48 -3.53 -4.97 1.79
N VAL A 49 -2.86 -4.09 2.52
CA VAL A 49 -1.71 -4.49 3.33
C VAL A 49 -2.11 -5.47 4.43
N LYS A 50 -3.24 -5.22 5.09
CA LYS A 50 -3.75 -6.13 6.11
C LYS A 50 -4.09 -7.49 5.50
N ASP A 51 -4.72 -7.49 4.35
CA ASP A 51 -5.07 -8.73 3.65
C ASP A 51 -3.81 -9.52 3.28
N PHE A 52 -2.77 -8.82 2.83
CA PHE A 52 -1.49 -9.46 2.53
C PHE A 52 -0.93 -10.18 3.75
N TRP A 53 -0.87 -9.52 4.91
CA TRP A 53 -0.30 -10.15 6.11
C TRP A 53 -1.15 -11.32 6.58
N ASN A 54 -2.46 -11.26 6.41
CA ASN A 54 -3.32 -12.39 6.70
C ASN A 54 -3.03 -13.57 5.77
N GLN A 55 -2.80 -13.31 4.49
CA GLN A 55 -2.43 -14.33 3.52
C GLN A 55 -1.06 -14.93 3.83
N GLU A 56 -0.11 -14.09 4.23
CA GLU A 56 1.23 -14.56 4.59
C GLU A 56 1.17 -15.45 5.83
N ARG A 57 0.36 -15.06 6.80
CA ARG A 57 0.14 -15.86 7.99
C ARG A 57 -0.43 -17.23 7.63
N GLU A 58 -1.42 -17.26 6.74
CA GLU A 58 -2.01 -18.51 6.29
C GLU A 58 -0.98 -19.40 5.58
N ARG A 59 -0.11 -18.82 4.78
CA ARG A 59 0.95 -19.57 4.12
C ARG A 59 1.88 -20.22 5.13
N ILE A 60 2.25 -19.49 6.17
CA ILE A 60 3.09 -20.03 7.23
C ILE A 60 2.39 -21.20 7.93
N ILE A 61 1.12 -21.02 8.29
CA ILE A 61 0.36 -22.05 9.01
C ILE A 61 0.23 -23.32 8.17
N SER A 62 -0.01 -23.19 6.88
CA SER A 62 -0.22 -24.34 6.00
C SER A 62 1.07 -24.92 5.43
N GLY A 63 2.23 -24.36 5.76
CA GLY A 63 3.51 -24.85 5.27
C GLY A 63 3.80 -24.48 3.83
N GLU A 64 3.08 -23.51 3.27
CA GLU A 64 3.31 -23.07 1.91
C GLU A 64 4.48 -22.09 1.86
N ARG A 65 5.01 -21.92 0.66
CA ARG A 65 6.09 -20.97 0.43
C ARG A 65 5.59 -19.54 0.70
N THR A 66 6.32 -18.83 1.57
CA THR A 66 6.03 -17.43 1.85
C THR A 66 6.59 -16.53 0.75
N THR A 67 6.14 -15.29 0.72
CA THR A 67 6.56 -14.32 -0.30
C THR A 67 8.02 -13.91 -0.15
N ARG A 68 8.58 -14.11 1.05
CA ARG A 68 9.94 -13.75 1.37
C ARG A 68 10.47 -14.71 2.44
N ASN A 69 11.76 -14.92 2.51
CA ASN A 69 12.34 -15.74 3.57
C ASN A 69 12.32 -14.98 4.89
N TRP A 70 11.47 -15.42 5.81
CA TRP A 70 11.32 -14.76 7.09
C TRP A 70 12.19 -15.45 8.14
N SER A 71 12.80 -14.64 9.03
CA SER A 71 13.47 -15.17 10.21
C SER A 71 12.44 -15.74 11.17
N GLN A 72 12.91 -16.50 12.15
CA GLN A 72 12.01 -17.04 13.17
C GLN A 72 11.31 -15.95 13.95
N GLU A 73 12.01 -14.86 14.23
CA GLU A 73 11.42 -13.72 14.94
C GLU A 73 10.33 -13.06 14.09
N GLN A 74 10.59 -12.88 12.79
CA GLN A 74 9.60 -12.31 11.88
C GLN A 74 8.38 -13.22 11.73
N ILE A 75 8.61 -14.54 11.67
CA ILE A 75 7.52 -15.51 11.62
C ILE A 75 6.65 -15.40 12.87
N ALA A 76 7.27 -15.30 14.04
CA ALA A 76 6.53 -15.14 15.29
C ALA A 76 5.66 -13.89 15.27
N ASP A 77 6.18 -12.79 14.75
CA ASP A 77 5.40 -11.55 14.61
C ASP A 77 4.21 -11.75 13.69
N ILE A 78 4.45 -12.33 12.50
CA ILE A 78 3.37 -12.54 11.53
C ILE A 78 2.28 -13.43 12.13
N LEU A 79 2.67 -14.52 12.80
CA LEU A 79 1.71 -15.45 13.41
C LEU A 79 0.89 -14.78 14.51
N SER A 80 1.48 -13.81 15.22
CA SER A 80 0.78 -13.11 16.30
C SER A 80 0.00 -11.90 15.81
N GLY A 81 -0.04 -11.66 14.52
CA GLY A 81 -0.77 -10.53 13.95
C GLY A 81 -0.01 -9.22 13.99
N LYS A 82 1.30 -9.27 14.20
CA LYS A 82 2.14 -8.08 14.21
C LYS A 82 2.90 -7.97 12.90
N THR A 83 3.18 -6.74 12.50
CA THR A 83 4.03 -6.51 11.33
C THR A 83 5.47 -6.85 11.69
N PRO A 84 6.15 -7.71 10.93
CA PRO A 84 7.54 -8.03 11.20
C PRO A 84 8.44 -6.83 10.95
N LYS A 85 9.62 -6.86 11.54
CA LYS A 85 10.58 -5.76 11.43
C LYS A 85 11.88 -6.24 10.79
N TYR A 86 12.57 -5.31 10.18
CA TYR A 86 13.93 -5.50 9.70
C TYR A 86 14.75 -4.31 10.15
N ASN A 87 15.85 -4.58 10.87
CA ASN A 87 16.68 -3.53 11.48
C ASN A 87 15.86 -2.56 12.33
N GLY A 88 14.93 -3.09 13.11
CA GLY A 88 14.10 -2.30 14.01
C GLY A 88 12.99 -1.51 13.35
N LYS A 89 12.84 -1.61 12.03
CA LYS A 89 11.81 -0.87 11.29
C LYS A 89 10.80 -1.84 10.67
N PRO A 90 9.50 -1.49 10.70
CA PRO A 90 8.49 -2.38 10.14
C PRO A 90 8.69 -2.62 8.66
N ILE A 91 8.47 -3.86 8.23
CA ILE A 91 8.39 -4.20 6.81
C ILE A 91 7.14 -3.51 6.26
N GLN A 92 7.28 -2.92 5.09
CA GLN A 92 6.20 -2.16 4.46
C GLN A 92 5.53 -2.98 3.35
N GLY A 93 4.25 -2.74 3.16
CA GLY A 93 3.52 -3.34 2.03
C GLY A 93 3.56 -2.40 0.84
N HIS A 94 4.19 -2.86 -0.24
CA HIS A 94 4.29 -2.09 -1.47
C HIS A 94 3.21 -2.54 -2.45
N HIS A 95 2.41 -1.59 -2.93
CA HIS A 95 1.41 -1.87 -3.96
C HIS A 95 2.10 -2.00 -5.32
N ALA A 96 2.04 -3.18 -5.93
CA ALA A 96 2.66 -3.44 -7.22
C ALA A 96 1.99 -2.68 -8.36
N TYR A 97 0.73 -2.32 -8.16
CA TYR A 97 -0.03 -1.56 -9.14
C TYR A 97 -0.38 -0.20 -8.57
N SER A 98 -0.23 0.83 -9.37
CA SER A 98 -0.55 2.20 -8.95
C SER A 98 -2.00 2.28 -8.50
N VAL A 99 -2.24 2.81 -7.30
CA VAL A 99 -3.60 2.98 -6.78
C VAL A 99 -4.37 4.00 -7.63
N LEU A 100 -3.68 4.98 -8.17
CA LEU A 100 -4.33 5.97 -9.04
C LEU A 100 -4.86 5.33 -10.32
N GLN A 101 -4.09 4.42 -10.91
CA GLN A 101 -4.46 3.75 -12.16
C GLN A 101 -5.34 2.53 -11.94
N TYR A 102 -5.16 1.84 -10.83
CA TYR A 102 -5.85 0.57 -10.52
C TYR A 102 -6.46 0.61 -9.12
N PRO A 103 -7.37 1.57 -8.87
CA PRO A 103 -7.94 1.70 -7.52
C PRO A 103 -8.70 0.46 -7.06
N GLN A 104 -9.24 -0.32 -8.00
CA GLN A 104 -9.97 -1.54 -7.66
C GLN A 104 -9.09 -2.63 -7.08
N LEU A 105 -7.76 -2.55 -7.27
CA LEU A 105 -6.82 -3.52 -6.75
C LEU A 105 -6.21 -3.13 -5.41
N ALA A 106 -6.46 -1.90 -4.96
CA ALA A 106 -5.76 -1.36 -3.80
C ALA A 106 -5.99 -2.15 -2.52
N ASN A 107 -7.15 -2.80 -2.37
CA ASN A 107 -7.51 -3.55 -1.17
C ASN A 107 -7.25 -5.06 -1.29
N ARG A 108 -6.46 -5.47 -2.27
CA ARG A 108 -6.19 -6.91 -2.48
C ARG A 108 -4.77 -7.25 -2.07
N GLY A 109 -4.64 -8.24 -1.18
CA GLY A 109 -3.33 -8.67 -0.70
C GLY A 109 -2.44 -9.24 -1.79
N GLU A 110 -3.04 -9.81 -2.84
CA GLU A 110 -2.29 -10.44 -3.92
C GLU A 110 -1.37 -9.48 -4.68
N VAL A 111 -1.64 -8.18 -4.58
CA VAL A 111 -0.83 -7.17 -5.29
C VAL A 111 0.14 -6.44 -4.37
N ILE A 112 0.28 -6.92 -3.14
CA ILE A 112 1.17 -6.31 -2.16
C ILE A 112 2.46 -7.12 -2.07
N TYR A 113 3.60 -6.43 -2.06
CA TYR A 113 4.90 -7.05 -1.85
C TYR A 113 5.54 -6.50 -0.58
N PRO A 114 6.11 -7.38 0.27
CA PRO A 114 6.76 -6.92 1.49
C PRO A 114 8.14 -6.38 1.17
N VAL A 115 8.40 -5.16 1.59
CA VAL A 115 9.68 -4.50 1.32
C VAL A 115 10.21 -3.88 2.61
N THR A 116 11.54 -3.85 2.75
CA THR A 116 12.15 -3.10 3.85
C THR A 116 12.03 -1.61 3.53
N LEU A 117 12.18 -0.77 4.54
CA LEU A 117 12.15 0.67 4.33
C LEU A 117 13.19 1.09 3.31
N ASN A 118 14.40 0.54 3.40
CA ASN A 118 15.47 0.88 2.47
C ASN A 118 15.15 0.46 1.03
N GLU A 119 14.59 -0.74 0.85
CA GLU A 119 14.16 -1.19 -0.46
C GLU A 119 13.08 -0.29 -1.03
N HIS A 120 12.12 0.11 -0.19
CA HIS A 120 11.02 0.95 -0.62
C HIS A 120 11.48 2.33 -1.06
N LEU A 121 12.44 2.91 -0.34
CA LEU A 121 12.90 4.26 -0.64
C LEU A 121 13.93 4.30 -1.78
N ASN A 122 14.79 3.30 -1.88
CA ASN A 122 15.98 3.42 -2.71
C ASN A 122 16.14 2.39 -3.82
N GLY A 123 15.57 1.22 -3.68
CA GLY A 123 15.88 0.14 -4.60
C GLY A 123 14.70 -0.45 -5.31
N TRP A 124 13.65 -0.74 -4.55
CA TRP A 124 12.53 -1.50 -5.07
C TRP A 124 11.89 -0.89 -6.30
N HIS A 125 11.67 0.41 -6.27
CA HIS A 125 10.96 1.07 -7.35
C HIS A 125 11.79 1.20 -8.61
N GLY A 126 13.07 0.83 -8.56
CA GLY A 126 13.96 1.07 -9.67
C GLY A 126 13.96 2.54 -10.06
N GLY A 127 13.65 3.39 -9.10
CA GLY A 127 13.53 4.80 -9.32
C GLY A 127 12.23 5.22 -9.97
N ASN A 128 11.30 4.28 -10.24
CA ASN A 128 10.11 4.65 -10.97
C ASN A 128 8.92 3.74 -10.75
N PHE A 129 8.41 3.72 -9.52
CA PHE A 129 7.22 2.92 -9.23
C PHE A 129 5.94 3.45 -9.89
N LYS A 130 6.00 4.64 -10.50
CA LYS A 130 4.86 5.20 -11.21
C LYS A 130 4.52 4.41 -12.47
N ASN A 131 5.46 3.61 -12.93
CA ASN A 131 5.29 2.86 -14.17
C ASN A 131 4.76 1.45 -13.94
N SER A 132 3.82 1.28 -13.02
CA SER A 132 3.16 0.00 -12.84
C SER A 132 2.47 -0.41 -14.12
N LEU A 133 2.76 -1.60 -14.60
CA LEU A 133 2.18 -2.12 -15.83
C LEU A 133 0.89 -2.88 -15.54
N PRO A 134 -0.13 -2.74 -16.38
CA PRO A 134 -1.36 -3.50 -16.20
C PRO A 134 -1.10 -4.99 -16.22
N GLY A 135 -1.63 -5.68 -15.22
CA GLY A 135 -1.54 -7.13 -15.19
C GLY A 135 -0.20 -7.69 -14.75
N GLU A 136 0.78 -6.82 -14.48
CA GLU A 136 2.11 -7.27 -14.06
C GLU A 136 2.57 -6.51 -12.84
N PRO A 137 3.23 -7.16 -11.88
CA PRO A 137 3.84 -6.43 -10.77
C PRO A 137 5.03 -5.60 -11.27
N ILE A 138 5.37 -4.57 -10.52
CA ILE A 138 6.46 -3.67 -10.89
C ILE A 138 7.79 -4.40 -10.93
N VAL A 139 8.02 -5.27 -9.97
CA VAL A 139 9.29 -6.00 -9.80
C VAL A 139 9.00 -7.43 -9.44
N ASP A 140 9.88 -8.35 -9.85
CA ASP A 140 9.78 -9.75 -9.45
C ASP A 140 10.07 -9.85 -7.95
N ILE A 141 9.21 -10.60 -7.26
CA ILE A 141 9.35 -10.77 -5.81
C ILE A 141 10.68 -11.43 -5.43
N HIS A 142 11.27 -12.19 -6.32
CA HIS A 142 12.55 -12.84 -6.04
C HIS A 142 13.72 -11.86 -5.88
N ASP A 143 13.53 -10.63 -6.31
CA ASP A 143 14.56 -9.59 -6.17
C ASP A 143 14.78 -9.19 -4.72
N PHE A 144 13.93 -9.66 -3.82
CA PHE A 144 14.06 -9.33 -2.39
C PHE A 144 14.94 -10.32 -1.62
N ASP A 145 15.27 -11.42 -2.20
CA ASP A 145 16.10 -12.41 -1.56
C ASP A 145 17.59 -12.02 -1.60
#